data_b9c7386b6c085cd0d9853140fcd3071c
#
_entry.id   b9c7386b6c085cd0d9853140fcd3071c
#
_cell.length_a   1.000
_cell.length_b   1.000
_cell.length_c   1.000
_cell.angle_alpha   90.00
_cell.angle_beta   90.00
_cell.angle_gamma   90.00
#
_symmetry.space_group_name_H-M   'P 1'
#
loop_
_entity.id
_entity.type
_entity.pdbx_description
1 polymer ?
#
loop_
_entity_poly.entity_id
_entity_poly.type
_entity_poly.pdbx_seq_one_letter_code
_entity_poly.pdbx_strand_id
1 'polypeptide(L)'
;MKEMKTQLILFSLLLLGSTAWAQQPCLSQDAYREKVEAYSQILKQQKLKTLASSEARKIAHTGFLPKIDVNADGTLNMSDLSAWNEPVGEYRNHTYQGVFVVSQPLYTGGALNAQHQIAKADEKLNQLNEELTLDQIHYQSDAVYWNASASKAMLQAADKYQSIVKQQYDIIQDRFDDGMISRTDLLMISTRLKEAELQYIKARQNYTLALQQLNILMGEAPNTPVD
;
A
#
# COMPACT_ATOMS: atom_id res chain seq x y z
N MET A 1 -18.95 20.26 -57.32
CA MET A 1 -17.62 20.43 -56.67
C MET A 1 -17.70 20.57 -55.16
N LYS A 2 -18.80 20.95 -54.55
CA LYS A 2 -19.01 21.07 -53.12
C LYS A 2 -19.32 19.70 -52.46
N GLU A 3 -20.07 18.85 -53.13
CA GLU A 3 -20.49 17.52 -52.64
C GLU A 3 -19.32 16.51 -52.56
N MET A 4 -18.37 16.61 -53.49
CA MET A 4 -17.20 15.73 -53.54
C MET A 4 -16.18 16.01 -52.42
N LYS A 5 -16.14 17.23 -51.89
CA LYS A 5 -15.28 17.61 -50.78
C LYS A 5 -15.83 17.13 -49.45
N THR A 6 -17.16 17.10 -49.25
CA THR A 6 -17.81 16.57 -48.05
C THR A 6 -17.70 15.04 -47.93
N GLN A 7 -17.76 14.33 -49.04
CA GLN A 7 -17.55 12.87 -49.06
C GLN A 7 -16.09 12.50 -48.80
N LEU A 8 -15.12 13.27 -49.26
CA LEU A 8 -13.69 13.06 -48.97
C LEU A 8 -13.34 13.32 -47.47
N ILE A 9 -14.00 14.29 -46.85
CA ILE A 9 -13.82 14.59 -45.43
C ILE A 9 -14.47 13.51 -44.55
N LEU A 10 -15.62 12.96 -44.96
CA LEU A 10 -16.27 11.84 -44.26
C LEU A 10 -15.47 10.53 -44.38
N PHE A 11 -14.80 10.30 -45.51
CA PHE A 11 -13.95 9.12 -45.71
C PHE A 11 -12.61 9.21 -44.96
N SER A 12 -12.06 10.42 -44.79
CA SER A 12 -10.86 10.64 -43.99
C SER A 12 -11.11 10.53 -42.45
N LEU A 13 -12.35 10.79 -41.99
CA LEU A 13 -12.73 10.63 -40.59
C LEU A 13 -12.96 9.17 -40.22
N LEU A 14 -13.26 8.30 -41.19
CA LEU A 14 -13.47 6.85 -40.97
C LEU A 14 -12.14 6.05 -40.89
N LEU A 15 -11.04 6.61 -41.39
CA LEU A 15 -9.71 5.97 -41.36
C LEU A 15 -8.91 6.24 -40.09
N LEU A 16 -9.37 7.14 -39.20
CA LEU A 16 -8.77 7.42 -37.92
C LEU A 16 -9.30 6.52 -36.77
N GLY A 17 -10.23 5.63 -37.10
CA GLY A 17 -10.75 4.60 -36.21
C GLY A 17 -9.94 3.28 -36.20
N SER A 18 -8.66 3.29 -36.57
CA SER A 18 -7.80 2.16 -36.32
C SER A 18 -7.67 2.02 -34.80
N THR A 19 -8.52 1.17 -34.25
CA THR A 19 -8.40 0.63 -32.90
C THR A 19 -6.94 0.26 -32.69
N ALA A 20 -6.23 1.09 -31.96
CA ALA A 20 -5.07 0.63 -31.23
C ALA A 20 -5.59 -0.52 -30.37
N TRP A 21 -5.39 -1.73 -30.83
CA TRP A 21 -5.34 -2.88 -29.94
C TRP A 21 -4.19 -2.54 -29.00
N ALA A 22 -4.53 -1.91 -27.88
CA ALA A 22 -3.62 -1.77 -26.77
C ALA A 22 -3.29 -3.21 -26.41
N GLN A 23 -2.13 -3.70 -26.89
CA GLN A 23 -1.46 -4.80 -26.22
C GLN A 23 -1.41 -4.35 -24.77
N GLN A 24 -2.15 -5.05 -23.92
CA GLN A 24 -2.04 -4.80 -22.49
C GLN A 24 -0.56 -4.92 -22.18
N PRO A 25 0.10 -3.86 -21.72
CA PRO A 25 1.53 -3.94 -21.48
C PRO A 25 1.72 -4.99 -20.43
N CYS A 26 2.51 -6.03 -20.73
CA CYS A 26 2.98 -6.98 -19.72
C CYS A 26 3.39 -6.18 -18.50
N LEU A 27 2.86 -6.52 -17.33
CA LEU A 27 3.18 -5.82 -16.10
C LEU A 27 4.68 -5.89 -15.86
N SER A 28 5.39 -4.79 -16.11
CA SER A 28 6.84 -4.75 -15.84
C SER A 28 7.08 -4.68 -14.32
N GLN A 29 8.25 -5.16 -13.88
CA GLN A 29 8.65 -5.11 -12.48
C GLN A 29 8.57 -3.68 -11.92
N ASP A 30 9.02 -2.67 -12.69
CA ASP A 30 9.02 -1.28 -12.24
C ASP A 30 7.59 -0.72 -12.12
N ALA A 31 6.72 -1.00 -13.09
CA ALA A 31 5.30 -0.62 -13.02
C ALA A 31 4.58 -1.31 -11.84
N TYR A 32 4.96 -2.54 -11.52
CA TYR A 32 4.45 -3.25 -10.36
C TYR A 32 4.89 -2.59 -9.05
N ARG A 33 6.19 -2.27 -8.91
CA ARG A 33 6.73 -1.55 -7.74
C ARG A 33 6.01 -0.22 -7.51
N GLU A 34 5.82 0.57 -8.57
CA GLU A 34 5.14 1.87 -8.49
C GLU A 34 3.70 1.72 -7.97
N LYS A 35 2.95 0.73 -8.47
CA LYS A 35 1.59 0.44 -7.98
C LYS A 35 1.59 0.02 -6.51
N VAL A 36 2.50 -0.86 -6.09
CA VAL A 36 2.62 -1.31 -4.70
C VAL A 36 3.00 -0.15 -3.78
N GLU A 37 3.93 0.71 -4.18
CA GLU A 37 4.32 1.90 -3.44
C GLU A 37 3.14 2.87 -3.26
N ALA A 38 2.40 3.14 -4.33
CA ALA A 38 1.24 4.03 -4.31
C ALA A 38 0.11 3.51 -3.40
N TYR A 39 -0.09 2.20 -3.34
CA TYR A 39 -1.12 1.57 -2.51
C TYR A 39 -0.69 1.38 -1.05
N SER A 40 0.59 1.17 -0.77
CA SER A 40 1.11 0.77 0.55
C SER A 40 0.67 1.70 1.68
N GLN A 41 -0.14 1.17 2.60
CA GLN A 41 -0.59 1.90 3.78
C GLN A 41 0.54 2.08 4.82
N ILE A 42 1.49 1.13 4.86
CA ILE A 42 2.65 1.19 5.76
C ILE A 42 3.55 2.36 5.36
N LEU A 43 3.79 2.55 4.06
CA LEU A 43 4.58 3.69 3.58
C LEU A 43 3.87 5.03 3.84
N LYS A 44 2.55 5.10 3.61
CA LYS A 44 1.75 6.28 3.93
C LYS A 44 1.80 6.63 5.41
N GLN A 45 1.69 5.61 6.28
CA GLN A 45 1.83 5.79 7.71
C GLN A 45 3.22 6.33 8.09
N GLN A 46 4.29 5.78 7.49
CA GLN A 46 5.65 6.23 7.79
C GLN A 46 5.90 7.67 7.30
N LYS A 47 5.42 8.03 6.11
CA LYS A 47 5.44 9.42 5.61
C LYS A 47 4.74 10.40 6.57
N LEU A 48 3.59 10.01 7.12
CA LEU A 48 2.89 10.83 8.12
C LEU A 48 3.67 10.95 9.44
N LYS A 49 4.39 9.90 9.87
CA LYS A 49 5.28 9.96 11.05
C LYS A 49 6.46 10.90 10.83
N THR A 50 7.04 10.88 9.64
CA THR A 50 8.11 11.80 9.26
C THR A 50 7.60 13.24 9.28
N LEU A 51 6.43 13.52 8.73
CA LEU A 51 5.79 14.84 8.83
C LEU A 51 5.51 15.25 10.27
N ALA A 52 4.97 14.35 11.10
CA ALA A 52 4.71 14.61 12.51
C ALA A 52 5.99 14.95 13.28
N SER A 53 7.11 14.26 13.00
CA SER A 53 8.40 14.55 13.64
C SER A 53 8.98 15.90 13.20
N SER A 54 8.76 16.32 11.95
CA SER A 54 9.15 17.66 11.49
C SER A 54 8.37 18.76 12.21
N GLU A 55 7.07 18.57 12.45
CA GLU A 55 6.26 19.50 13.24
C GLU A 55 6.67 19.47 14.73
N ALA A 56 6.98 18.30 15.28
CA ALA A 56 7.50 18.19 16.65
C ALA A 56 8.80 18.98 16.85
N ARG A 57 9.71 18.97 15.85
CA ARG A 57 10.89 19.83 15.87
C ARG A 57 10.53 21.32 15.88
N LYS A 58 9.53 21.77 15.11
CA LYS A 58 9.03 23.15 15.12
C LYS A 58 8.46 23.50 16.50
N ILE A 59 7.69 22.58 17.11
CA ILE A 59 7.18 22.76 18.47
C ILE A 59 8.33 22.89 19.47
N ALA A 60 9.37 22.03 19.38
CA ALA A 60 10.55 22.17 20.27
C ALA A 60 11.26 23.52 20.09
N HIS A 61 11.24 24.10 18.89
CA HIS A 61 11.77 25.43 18.63
C HIS A 61 10.92 26.55 19.28
N THR A 62 9.60 26.37 19.44
CA THR A 62 8.74 27.37 20.07
C THR A 62 9.10 27.64 21.54
N GLY A 63 9.78 26.70 22.20
CA GLY A 63 10.30 26.89 23.56
C GLY A 63 11.27 28.09 23.71
N PHE A 64 11.85 28.56 22.60
CA PHE A 64 12.71 29.75 22.56
C PHE A 64 11.89 31.06 22.37
N LEU A 65 10.61 30.97 22.09
CA LEU A 65 9.75 32.14 21.84
C LEU A 65 9.01 32.54 23.12
N PRO A 66 8.61 33.83 23.25
CA PRO A 66 7.76 34.27 24.33
C PRO A 66 6.39 33.59 24.27
N LYS A 67 5.91 33.14 25.42
CA LYS A 67 4.57 32.57 25.58
C LYS A 67 3.63 33.66 26.12
N ILE A 68 2.46 33.77 25.51
CA ILE A 68 1.42 34.72 25.89
C ILE A 68 0.21 33.92 26.38
N ASP A 69 -0.13 34.12 27.65
CA ASP A 69 -1.31 33.48 28.27
C ASP A 69 -2.33 34.56 28.62
N VAL A 70 -3.60 34.32 28.33
CA VAL A 70 -4.73 35.18 28.70
C VAL A 70 -5.69 34.35 29.52
N ASN A 71 -5.85 34.73 30.79
CA ASN A 71 -6.79 34.07 31.70
C ASN A 71 -7.90 35.02 32.04
N ALA A 72 -9.14 34.60 31.98
CA ALA A 72 -10.31 35.36 32.39
C ALA A 72 -11.14 34.48 33.35
N ASP A 73 -11.32 35.01 34.56
CA ASP A 73 -12.05 34.32 35.61
C ASP A 73 -13.25 35.13 36.05
N GLY A 74 -14.39 34.49 36.21
CA GLY A 74 -15.62 35.09 36.76
C GLY A 74 -16.07 34.29 37.98
N THR A 75 -16.16 34.94 39.14
CA THR A 75 -16.68 34.34 40.37
C THR A 75 -18.02 34.95 40.75
N LEU A 76 -19.02 34.07 40.90
CA LEU A 76 -20.33 34.43 41.44
C LEU A 76 -20.42 33.89 42.87
N ASN A 77 -20.57 34.83 43.83
CA ASN A 77 -20.80 34.46 45.22
C ASN A 77 -22.31 34.37 45.48
N MET A 78 -22.80 33.15 45.70
CA MET A 78 -24.22 32.87 45.98
C MET A 78 -24.55 32.81 47.49
N SER A 79 -23.62 33.19 48.36
CA SER A 79 -23.87 33.22 49.81
C SER A 79 -24.69 34.49 50.16
N ASP A 80 -25.87 34.26 50.73
CA ASP A 80 -26.73 35.32 51.29
C ASP A 80 -26.16 35.70 52.65
N LEU A 81 -25.50 36.87 52.71
CA LEU A 81 -24.91 37.42 53.94
C LEU A 81 -25.90 38.30 54.71
N SER A 82 -27.22 38.25 54.41
CA SER A 82 -28.28 39.00 55.11
C SER A 82 -28.46 38.60 56.57
N ALA A 83 -27.82 37.53 57.04
CA ALA A 83 -27.87 37.06 58.46
C ALA A 83 -26.94 37.81 59.42
N TRP A 84 -26.04 38.66 58.96
CA TRP A 84 -25.08 39.40 59.78
C TRP A 84 -25.40 40.89 59.73
N ASN A 85 -25.92 41.40 60.83
CA ASN A 85 -26.45 42.77 61.00
C ASN A 85 -25.33 43.81 61.14
N GLU A 86 -24.14 43.59 60.58
CA GLU A 86 -23.03 44.53 60.59
C GLU A 86 -22.71 44.99 59.15
N PRO A 87 -22.45 46.25 58.91
CA PRO A 87 -22.05 46.72 57.57
C PRO A 87 -20.62 46.38 57.30
N VAL A 88 -20.41 45.16 56.88
CA VAL A 88 -19.13 44.73 56.34
C VAL A 88 -19.04 45.15 54.91
N GLY A 89 -18.42 46.28 54.62
CA GLY A 89 -17.98 46.76 53.32
C GLY A 89 -18.84 46.43 52.12
N GLU A 90 -18.60 47.04 50.99
CA GLU A 90 -19.32 46.81 49.71
C GLU A 90 -19.13 45.37 49.25
N TYR A 91 -20.12 44.49 49.55
CA TYR A 91 -20.11 43.09 49.14
C TYR A 91 -20.50 42.97 47.66
N ARG A 92 -19.55 42.53 46.82
CA ARG A 92 -19.80 42.30 45.40
C ARG A 92 -20.20 40.86 45.17
N ASN A 93 -21.38 40.60 44.68
CA ASN A 93 -21.88 39.25 44.34
C ASN A 93 -21.16 38.65 43.15
N HIS A 94 -20.42 39.42 42.40
CA HIS A 94 -19.70 38.97 41.23
C HIS A 94 -18.35 39.69 41.15
N THR A 95 -17.34 38.91 40.78
CA THR A 95 -15.98 39.41 40.51
C THR A 95 -15.51 38.89 39.15
N TYR A 96 -15.04 39.78 38.30
CA TYR A 96 -14.42 39.45 37.04
C TYR A 96 -12.94 39.82 37.10
N GLN A 97 -12.08 38.89 36.72
CA GLN A 97 -10.65 39.13 36.66
C GLN A 97 -10.13 38.72 35.29
N GLY A 98 -9.39 39.60 34.63
CA GLY A 98 -8.64 39.29 33.39
C GLY A 98 -7.15 39.51 33.67
N VAL A 99 -6.36 38.47 33.37
CA VAL A 99 -4.90 38.54 33.54
C VAL A 99 -4.22 38.19 32.20
N PHE A 100 -3.33 39.09 31.81
CA PHE A 100 -2.49 38.92 30.63
C PHE A 100 -1.06 38.69 31.07
N VAL A 101 -0.50 37.49 30.75
CA VAL A 101 0.83 37.09 31.20
C VAL A 101 1.71 36.81 29.96
N VAL A 102 2.85 37.50 29.90
CA VAL A 102 3.90 37.22 28.91
C VAL A 102 5.08 36.60 29.63
N SER A 103 5.47 35.39 29.24
CA SER A 103 6.59 34.67 29.85
C SER A 103 7.59 34.25 28.79
N GLN A 104 8.87 34.51 29.06
CA GLN A 104 9.97 34.05 28.21
C GLN A 104 11.12 33.53 29.05
N PRO A 105 11.54 32.27 28.88
CA PRO A 105 12.73 31.76 29.54
C PRO A 105 13.99 32.39 28.95
N LEU A 106 14.79 33.10 29.77
CA LEU A 106 16.05 33.70 29.33
C LEU A 106 17.20 32.71 29.42
N TYR A 107 17.17 31.83 30.41
CA TYR A 107 18.19 30.79 30.60
C TYR A 107 17.61 29.56 31.26
N THR A 108 17.85 28.36 30.68
CA THR A 108 17.31 27.08 31.16
C THR A 108 18.43 26.03 31.38
N GLY A 109 19.68 26.46 31.60
CA GLY A 109 20.80 25.54 31.79
C GLY A 109 21.06 24.65 30.56
N GLY A 110 20.68 25.07 29.36
CA GLY A 110 20.86 24.30 28.11
C GLY A 110 19.73 23.30 27.81
N ALA A 111 18.71 23.16 28.67
CA ALA A 111 17.61 22.20 28.50
C ALA A 111 16.85 22.38 27.19
N LEU A 112 16.50 23.63 26.82
CA LEU A 112 15.79 23.94 25.56
C LEU A 112 16.62 23.55 24.33
N ASN A 113 17.92 23.83 24.38
CA ASN A 113 18.84 23.46 23.28
C ASN A 113 18.95 21.94 23.13
N ALA A 114 19.09 21.23 24.24
CA ALA A 114 19.12 19.76 24.23
C ALA A 114 17.80 19.18 23.69
N GLN A 115 16.64 19.71 24.14
CA GLN A 115 15.33 19.26 23.64
C GLN A 115 15.15 19.50 22.14
N HIS A 116 15.61 20.65 21.62
CA HIS A 116 15.59 20.93 20.18
C HIS A 116 16.50 19.98 19.41
N GLN A 117 17.70 19.64 19.94
CA GLN A 117 18.58 18.67 19.30
C GLN A 117 18.00 17.25 19.29
N ILE A 118 17.33 16.83 20.37
CA ILE A 118 16.61 15.55 20.42
C ILE A 118 15.54 15.53 19.33
N ALA A 119 14.69 16.55 19.25
CA ALA A 119 13.64 16.61 18.22
C ALA A 119 14.19 16.59 16.78
N LYS A 120 15.37 17.22 16.56
CA LYS A 120 16.08 17.16 15.28
C LYS A 120 16.61 15.76 14.97
N ALA A 121 17.13 15.06 15.98
CA ALA A 121 17.58 13.67 15.84
C ALA A 121 16.42 12.71 15.56
N ASP A 122 15.29 12.91 16.23
CA ASP A 122 14.05 12.13 16.01
C ASP A 122 13.48 12.35 14.59
N GLU A 123 13.52 13.58 14.07
CA GLU A 123 13.15 13.84 12.68
C GLU A 123 14.03 13.05 11.71
N LYS A 124 15.36 13.09 11.92
CA LYS A 124 16.30 12.34 11.09
C LYS A 124 16.09 10.83 11.18
N LEU A 125 15.79 10.32 12.38
CA LEU A 125 15.46 8.91 12.60
C LEU A 125 14.21 8.51 11.81
N ASN A 126 13.15 9.32 11.82
CA ASN A 126 11.93 9.02 11.08
C ASN A 126 12.13 9.10 9.56
N GLN A 127 12.99 10.00 9.05
CA GLN A 127 13.38 10.03 7.64
C GLN A 127 14.09 8.75 7.21
N LEU A 128 15.05 8.26 8.01
CA LEU A 128 15.76 7.02 7.73
C LEU A 128 14.84 5.79 7.83
N ASN A 129 13.89 5.80 8.75
CA ASN A 129 12.87 4.75 8.85
C ASN A 129 11.92 4.76 7.64
N GLU A 130 11.66 5.92 7.03
CA GLU A 130 10.88 6.02 5.80
C GLU A 130 11.64 5.39 4.62
N GLU A 131 12.93 5.70 4.46
CA GLU A 131 13.80 5.07 3.45
C GLU A 131 13.86 3.54 3.65
N LEU A 132 14.09 3.09 4.89
CA LEU A 132 14.12 1.66 5.20
C LEU A 132 12.79 0.96 4.88
N THR A 133 11.66 1.62 5.19
CA THR A 133 10.33 1.08 4.88
C THR A 133 10.11 0.97 3.37
N LEU A 134 10.57 1.95 2.60
CA LEU A 134 10.51 1.92 1.14
C LEU A 134 11.33 0.74 0.58
N ASP A 135 12.56 0.56 1.05
CA ASP A 135 13.42 -0.55 0.63
C ASP A 135 12.82 -1.91 0.95
N GLN A 136 12.19 -2.05 2.13
CA GLN A 136 11.48 -3.28 2.52
C GLN A 136 10.29 -3.57 1.61
N ILE A 137 9.53 -2.54 1.22
CA ILE A 137 8.41 -2.67 0.29
C ILE A 137 8.90 -3.07 -1.09
N HIS A 138 9.99 -2.48 -1.58
CA HIS A 138 10.59 -2.85 -2.86
C HIS A 138 11.07 -4.31 -2.84
N TYR A 139 11.79 -4.72 -1.80
CA TYR A 139 12.23 -6.10 -1.64
C TYR A 139 11.05 -7.08 -1.64
N GLN A 140 10.00 -6.79 -0.88
CA GLN A 140 8.81 -7.64 -0.82
C GLN A 140 8.07 -7.69 -2.16
N SER A 141 7.93 -6.56 -2.84
CA SER A 141 7.30 -6.50 -4.16
C SER A 141 8.07 -7.33 -5.18
N ASP A 142 9.39 -7.22 -5.19
CA ASP A 142 10.24 -8.02 -6.08
C ASP A 142 10.11 -9.52 -5.84
N ALA A 143 10.15 -9.92 -4.57
CA ALA A 143 10.00 -11.32 -4.21
C ALA A 143 8.66 -11.91 -4.70
N VAL A 144 7.57 -11.15 -4.55
CA VAL A 144 6.23 -11.58 -5.01
C VAL A 144 6.14 -11.58 -6.53
N TYR A 145 6.68 -10.57 -7.20
CA TYR A 145 6.70 -10.51 -8.67
C TYR A 145 7.44 -11.70 -9.29
N TRP A 146 8.66 -11.99 -8.80
CA TRP A 146 9.45 -13.10 -9.32
C TRP A 146 8.86 -14.45 -8.95
N ASN A 147 8.22 -14.59 -7.80
CA ASN A 147 7.49 -15.81 -7.44
C ASN A 147 6.30 -16.05 -8.38
N ALA A 148 5.54 -15.02 -8.74
CA ALA A 148 4.44 -15.14 -9.70
C ALA A 148 4.95 -15.51 -11.10
N SER A 149 6.04 -14.88 -11.56
CA SER A 149 6.69 -15.19 -12.83
C SER A 149 7.21 -16.63 -12.88
N ALA A 150 7.90 -17.08 -11.84
CA ALA A 150 8.38 -18.47 -11.73
C ALA A 150 7.22 -19.48 -11.70
N SER A 151 6.15 -19.19 -10.96
CA SER A 151 4.96 -20.05 -10.90
C SER A 151 4.24 -20.13 -12.24
N LYS A 152 4.19 -19.04 -13.03
CA LYS A 152 3.68 -19.02 -14.41
C LYS A 152 4.51 -19.95 -15.32
N ALA A 153 5.83 -19.85 -15.24
CA ALA A 153 6.74 -20.71 -16.00
C ALA A 153 6.60 -22.20 -15.62
N MET A 154 6.45 -22.49 -14.33
CA MET A 154 6.21 -23.87 -13.85
C MET A 154 4.88 -24.44 -14.34
N LEU A 155 3.82 -23.61 -14.34
CA LEU A 155 2.52 -24.01 -14.90
C LEU A 155 2.63 -24.36 -16.39
N GLN A 156 3.31 -23.52 -17.18
CA GLN A 156 3.54 -23.78 -18.60
C GLN A 156 4.36 -25.06 -18.84
N ALA A 157 5.35 -25.32 -18.00
CA ALA A 157 6.15 -26.55 -18.08
C ALA A 157 5.32 -27.80 -17.74
N ALA A 158 4.49 -27.70 -16.68
CA ALA A 158 3.61 -28.79 -16.26
C ALA A 158 2.53 -29.11 -17.32
N ASP A 159 1.97 -28.07 -17.95
CA ASP A 159 0.99 -28.21 -19.05
C ASP A 159 1.60 -28.95 -20.25
N LYS A 160 2.79 -28.54 -20.69
CA LYS A 160 3.52 -29.20 -21.76
C LYS A 160 3.85 -30.65 -21.40
N TYR A 161 4.32 -30.90 -20.16
CA TYR A 161 4.64 -32.24 -19.69
C TYR A 161 3.41 -33.15 -19.71
N GLN A 162 2.28 -32.68 -19.17
CA GLN A 162 1.02 -33.42 -19.22
C GLN A 162 0.59 -33.74 -20.65
N SER A 163 0.70 -32.80 -21.57
CA SER A 163 0.38 -32.99 -22.99
C SER A 163 1.22 -34.06 -23.63
N ILE A 164 2.55 -34.06 -23.38
CA ILE A 164 3.48 -35.09 -23.91
C ILE A 164 3.14 -36.47 -23.35
N VAL A 165 2.93 -36.58 -22.04
CA VAL A 165 2.60 -37.87 -21.40
C VAL A 165 1.27 -38.41 -21.89
N LYS A 166 0.28 -37.50 -22.12
CA LYS A 166 -1.01 -37.87 -22.71
C LYS A 166 -0.84 -38.48 -24.13
N GLN A 167 -0.07 -37.81 -24.98
CA GLN A 167 0.23 -38.35 -26.31
C GLN A 167 0.92 -39.73 -26.24
N GLN A 168 1.84 -39.93 -25.30
CA GLN A 168 2.47 -41.24 -25.09
C GLN A 168 1.45 -42.28 -24.62
N TYR A 169 0.53 -41.89 -23.72
CA TYR A 169 -0.53 -42.78 -23.27
C TYR A 169 -1.41 -43.22 -24.44
N ASP A 170 -1.85 -42.28 -25.28
CA ASP A 170 -2.69 -42.59 -26.43
C ASP A 170 -2.03 -43.59 -27.39
N ILE A 171 -0.73 -43.40 -27.69
CA ILE A 171 0.05 -44.33 -28.53
C ILE A 171 0.17 -45.72 -27.88
N ILE A 172 0.40 -45.78 -26.59
CA ILE A 172 0.54 -47.05 -25.85
C ILE A 172 -0.83 -47.76 -25.76
N GLN A 173 -1.91 -47.01 -25.58
CA GLN A 173 -3.28 -47.52 -25.60
C GLN A 173 -3.59 -48.19 -26.95
N ASP A 174 -3.35 -47.49 -28.08
CA ASP A 174 -3.56 -48.04 -29.41
C ASP A 174 -2.78 -49.37 -29.64
N ARG A 175 -1.50 -49.41 -29.22
CA ARG A 175 -0.68 -50.62 -29.32
C ARG A 175 -1.18 -51.76 -28.42
N PHE A 176 -1.74 -51.48 -27.28
CA PHE A 176 -2.36 -52.45 -26.41
C PHE A 176 -3.64 -53.01 -27.05
N ASP A 177 -4.46 -52.19 -27.65
CA ASP A 177 -5.69 -52.59 -28.35
C ASP A 177 -5.37 -53.46 -29.57
N ASP A 178 -4.24 -53.20 -30.23
CA ASP A 178 -3.70 -54.04 -31.29
C ASP A 178 -3.02 -55.35 -30.79
N GLY A 179 -2.98 -55.56 -29.46
CA GLY A 179 -2.36 -56.75 -28.86
C GLY A 179 -0.82 -56.80 -28.90
N MET A 180 -0.16 -55.66 -29.16
CA MET A 180 1.29 -55.55 -29.33
C MET A 180 2.06 -55.38 -28.03
N ILE A 181 1.41 -54.96 -26.94
CA ILE A 181 2.06 -54.70 -25.65
C ILE A 181 1.29 -55.30 -24.49
N SER A 182 1.98 -55.37 -23.32
CA SER A 182 1.41 -55.97 -22.11
C SER A 182 0.48 -54.98 -21.36
N ARG A 183 -0.47 -55.53 -20.58
CA ARG A 183 -1.32 -54.75 -19.67
C ARG A 183 -0.50 -53.98 -18.61
N THR A 184 0.68 -54.52 -18.23
CA THR A 184 1.58 -53.85 -17.27
C THR A 184 2.12 -52.55 -17.83
N ASP A 185 2.51 -52.54 -19.12
CA ASP A 185 3.02 -51.33 -19.78
C ASP A 185 1.94 -50.23 -19.86
N LEU A 186 0.69 -50.64 -20.19
CA LEU A 186 -0.43 -49.71 -20.19
C LEU A 186 -0.70 -49.14 -18.80
N LEU A 187 -0.63 -49.96 -17.74
CA LEU A 187 -0.82 -49.50 -16.37
C LEU A 187 0.30 -48.52 -15.94
N MET A 188 1.56 -48.80 -16.34
CA MET A 188 2.69 -47.91 -16.06
C MET A 188 2.50 -46.53 -16.68
N ILE A 189 2.12 -46.45 -17.95
CA ILE A 189 1.91 -45.13 -18.60
C ILE A 189 0.66 -44.42 -18.05
N SER A 190 -0.41 -45.18 -17.69
CA SER A 190 -1.60 -44.58 -17.08
C SER A 190 -1.28 -43.94 -15.71
N THR A 191 -0.45 -44.60 -14.90
CA THR A 191 0.04 -44.03 -13.62
C THR A 191 0.84 -42.76 -13.87
N ARG A 192 1.74 -42.79 -14.85
CA ARG A 192 2.55 -41.61 -15.23
C ARG A 192 1.66 -40.44 -15.71
N LEU A 193 0.58 -40.74 -16.44
CA LEU A 193 -0.41 -39.72 -16.84
C LEU A 193 -1.09 -39.08 -15.61
N LYS A 194 -1.50 -39.90 -14.65
CA LYS A 194 -2.13 -39.39 -13.41
C LYS A 194 -1.15 -38.57 -12.57
N GLU A 195 0.11 -38.93 -12.54
CA GLU A 195 1.15 -38.11 -11.89
C GLU A 195 1.34 -36.76 -12.59
N ALA A 196 1.35 -36.74 -13.93
CA ALA A 196 1.46 -35.51 -14.73
C ALA A 196 0.22 -34.59 -14.52
N GLU A 197 -0.98 -35.18 -14.51
CA GLU A 197 -2.23 -34.43 -14.18
C GLU A 197 -2.16 -33.82 -12.79
N LEU A 198 -1.70 -34.55 -11.79
CA LEU A 198 -1.55 -34.05 -10.43
C LEU A 198 -0.52 -32.89 -10.36
N GLN A 199 0.61 -33.03 -11.06
CA GLN A 199 1.61 -31.96 -11.14
C GLN A 199 1.05 -30.68 -11.78
N TYR A 200 0.28 -30.81 -12.86
CA TYR A 200 -0.40 -29.69 -13.51
C TYR A 200 -1.38 -28.99 -12.55
N ILE A 201 -2.20 -29.76 -11.83
CA ILE A 201 -3.16 -29.20 -10.86
C ILE A 201 -2.42 -28.43 -9.76
N LYS A 202 -1.34 -29.00 -9.21
CA LYS A 202 -0.52 -28.33 -8.19
C LYS A 202 0.13 -27.05 -8.71
N ALA A 203 0.71 -27.10 -9.91
CA ALA A 203 1.32 -25.92 -10.54
C ALA A 203 0.28 -24.80 -10.79
N ARG A 204 -0.93 -25.18 -11.25
CA ARG A 204 -2.04 -24.24 -11.44
C ARG A 204 -2.48 -23.59 -10.14
N GLN A 205 -2.61 -24.36 -9.06
CA GLN A 205 -2.95 -23.82 -7.74
C GLN A 205 -1.88 -22.84 -7.24
N ASN A 206 -0.59 -23.21 -7.35
CA ASN A 206 0.51 -22.35 -6.93
C ASN A 206 0.54 -21.03 -7.72
N TYR A 207 0.33 -21.08 -9.04
CA TYR A 207 0.24 -19.87 -9.86
C TYR A 207 -0.96 -19.00 -9.46
N THR A 208 -2.12 -19.60 -9.21
CA THR A 208 -3.31 -18.85 -8.75
C THR A 208 -3.03 -18.13 -7.44
N LEU A 209 -2.40 -18.82 -6.47
CA LEU A 209 -2.05 -18.20 -5.18
C LEU A 209 -1.01 -17.08 -5.34
N ALA A 210 -0.01 -17.30 -6.18
CA ALA A 210 1.01 -16.28 -6.46
C ALA A 210 0.40 -15.03 -7.14
N LEU A 211 -0.54 -15.22 -8.06
CA LEU A 211 -1.29 -14.14 -8.70
C LEU A 211 -2.14 -13.35 -7.69
N GLN A 212 -2.83 -14.05 -6.79
CA GLN A 212 -3.61 -13.41 -5.74
C GLN A 212 -2.73 -12.57 -4.81
N GLN A 213 -1.56 -13.07 -4.41
CA GLN A 213 -0.60 -12.30 -3.61
C GLN A 213 -0.10 -11.05 -4.33
N LEU A 214 0.18 -11.15 -5.63
CA LEU A 214 0.58 -10.03 -6.46
C LEU A 214 -0.51 -8.95 -6.52
N ASN A 215 -1.76 -9.33 -6.76
CA ASN A 215 -2.90 -8.41 -6.81
C ASN A 215 -3.17 -7.73 -5.46
N ILE A 216 -3.09 -8.47 -4.35
CA ILE A 216 -3.31 -7.94 -3.01
C ILE A 216 -2.30 -6.82 -2.68
N LEU A 217 -1.03 -6.99 -3.05
CA LEU A 217 -0.02 -5.96 -2.81
C LEU A 217 -0.25 -4.70 -3.64
N MET A 218 -0.82 -4.81 -4.83
CA MET A 218 -1.23 -3.65 -5.66
C MET A 218 -2.54 -3.01 -5.18
N GLY A 219 -3.28 -3.68 -4.27
CA GLY A 219 -4.62 -3.25 -3.86
C GLY A 219 -5.71 -3.57 -4.88
N GLU A 220 -5.45 -4.46 -5.82
CA GLU A 220 -6.42 -4.93 -6.80
C GLU A 220 -7.19 -6.15 -6.28
N ALA A 221 -8.33 -6.47 -6.92
CA ALA A 221 -9.09 -7.66 -6.54
C ALA A 221 -8.25 -8.93 -6.76
N PRO A 222 -8.27 -9.93 -5.84
CA PRO A 222 -7.38 -11.10 -5.89
C PRO A 222 -7.43 -11.90 -7.19
N ASN A 223 -8.56 -11.86 -7.90
CA ASN A 223 -8.78 -12.64 -9.13
C ASN A 223 -8.65 -11.79 -10.40
N THR A 224 -8.10 -10.58 -10.32
CA THR A 224 -7.85 -9.75 -11.50
C THR A 224 -6.80 -10.45 -12.39
N PRO A 225 -7.07 -10.66 -13.69
CA PRO A 225 -6.07 -11.22 -14.58
C PRO A 225 -4.92 -10.22 -14.74
N VAL A 226 -3.69 -10.73 -14.65
CA VAL A 226 -2.47 -9.97 -14.87
C VAL A 226 -1.70 -10.69 -15.98
N ASP A 227 -1.42 -9.97 -17.06
CA ASP A 227 -0.64 -10.48 -18.20
C ASP A 227 0.85 -10.18 -18.06
#